data_79e936c614a1f97bd9e8a51f52e47144
#
_entry.id   79e936c614a1f97bd9e8a51f52e47144
#
_cell.length_a   1.000
_cell.length_b   1.000
_cell.length_c   1.000
_cell.angle_alpha   90.00
_cell.angle_beta   90.00
_cell.angle_gamma   90.00
#
_symmetry.space_group_name_H-M   'P 1'
#
loop_
_entity.id
_entity.type
_entity.pdbx_description
1 polymer ?
#
loop_
_entity_poly.entity_id
_entity_poly.type
_entity_poly.pdbx_seq_one_letter_code
_entity_poly.pdbx_strand_id
1 'polypeptide(L)'
;MNQKFEFQETKIPGLIEVTPFNADDIRGCFTKDYSREIFESNGIHHDLAEVFYTTSHKGVIRALHFQRVKQQPKLVRCIWGHVWDVVVDLRKDSSAFRQWQAFDLIGEKHNEILVPAGCAHGYLVLEDSIVSYKCAEKFYGEYDDGVMWHDPDLAIAWPLEKIGGEQN
;
A
#
# COMPACT_ATOMS: atom_id res chain seq x y z
N MET A 1 -26.04 -7.95 -9.22
CA MET A 1 -25.53 -7.34 -7.97
C MET A 1 -24.54 -6.25 -8.37
N ASN A 2 -24.77 -5.01 -7.96
CA ASN A 2 -23.83 -3.91 -8.31
C ASN A 2 -22.59 -4.05 -7.41
N GLN A 3 -21.46 -4.46 -7.99
CA GLN A 3 -20.19 -4.64 -7.26
C GLN A 3 -19.50 -3.29 -7.15
N LYS A 4 -19.85 -2.53 -6.12
CA LYS A 4 -19.35 -1.17 -5.92
C LYS A 4 -18.00 -1.18 -5.21
N PHE A 5 -17.03 -0.45 -5.78
CA PHE A 5 -15.80 0.00 -5.12
C PHE A 5 -15.95 1.47 -4.73
N GLU A 6 -15.22 1.89 -3.71
CA GLU A 6 -15.09 3.30 -3.37
C GLU A 6 -13.63 3.72 -3.51
N PHE A 7 -13.41 4.87 -4.12
CA PHE A 7 -12.09 5.43 -4.38
C PHE A 7 -12.03 6.82 -3.75
N GLN A 8 -11.10 7.02 -2.83
CA GLN A 8 -10.89 8.29 -2.16
C GLN A 8 -9.50 8.82 -2.44
N GLU A 9 -9.42 9.96 -3.10
CA GLU A 9 -8.17 10.69 -3.29
C GLU A 9 -7.61 11.16 -1.95
N THR A 10 -6.28 11.24 -1.88
CA THR A 10 -5.56 11.68 -0.69
C THR A 10 -4.84 13.01 -0.97
N LYS A 11 -4.10 13.52 0.03
CA LYS A 11 -3.26 14.72 -0.15
C LYS A 11 -2.06 14.51 -1.10
N ILE A 12 -1.67 13.25 -1.35
CA ILE A 12 -0.60 12.91 -2.29
C ILE A 12 -1.24 12.58 -3.65
N PRO A 13 -0.98 13.36 -4.71
CA PRO A 13 -1.61 13.14 -6.01
C PRO A 13 -1.42 11.72 -6.53
N GLY A 14 -2.51 11.03 -6.87
CA GLY A 14 -2.52 9.67 -7.39
C GLY A 14 -2.43 8.56 -6.32
N LEU A 15 -2.20 8.90 -5.06
CA LEU A 15 -2.36 7.97 -3.95
C LEU A 15 -3.83 7.91 -3.57
N ILE A 16 -4.44 6.75 -3.73
CA ILE A 16 -5.88 6.54 -3.57
C ILE A 16 -6.11 5.48 -2.50
N GLU A 17 -6.98 5.80 -1.54
CA GLU A 17 -7.55 4.80 -0.64
C GLU A 17 -8.72 4.12 -1.34
N VAL A 18 -8.73 2.79 -1.33
CA VAL A 18 -9.72 1.98 -2.04
C VAL A 18 -10.46 1.11 -1.05
N THR A 19 -11.78 1.17 -1.09
CA THR A 19 -12.65 0.20 -0.41
C THR A 19 -13.17 -0.77 -1.46
N PRO A 20 -12.70 -2.03 -1.47
CA PRO A 20 -13.11 -3.02 -2.44
C PRO A 20 -14.55 -3.52 -2.20
N PHE A 21 -15.08 -4.23 -3.17
CA PHE A 21 -16.38 -4.87 -3.01
C PHE A 21 -16.28 -6.05 -2.05
N ASN A 22 -17.13 -6.01 -1.03
CA ASN A 22 -17.30 -7.09 -0.05
C ASN A 22 -18.75 -7.56 -0.02
N ALA A 23 -18.93 -8.85 0.19
CA ALA A 23 -20.25 -9.48 0.38
C ALA A 23 -20.15 -10.54 1.48
N ASP A 24 -20.87 -10.32 2.56
CA ASP A 24 -20.93 -11.20 3.71
C ASP A 24 -22.17 -12.08 3.67
N ASP A 25 -22.04 -13.36 4.02
CA ASP A 25 -23.14 -14.26 4.28
C ASP A 25 -22.74 -15.29 5.36
N ILE A 26 -23.62 -16.28 5.61
CA ILE A 26 -23.39 -17.31 6.64
C ILE A 26 -22.13 -18.15 6.41
N ARG A 27 -21.50 -18.08 5.24
CA ARG A 27 -20.27 -18.80 4.89
C ARG A 27 -19.01 -17.98 5.14
N GLY A 28 -19.14 -16.66 5.38
CA GLY A 28 -18.06 -15.70 5.54
C GLY A 28 -18.13 -14.55 4.55
N CYS A 29 -16.98 -13.94 4.25
CA CYS A 29 -16.87 -12.79 3.38
C CYS A 29 -16.28 -13.15 2.01
N PHE A 30 -16.86 -12.65 0.95
CA PHE A 30 -16.29 -12.59 -0.39
C PHE A 30 -15.76 -11.18 -0.64
N THR A 31 -14.47 -11.07 -0.94
CA THR A 31 -13.84 -9.79 -1.30
C THR A 31 -13.35 -9.83 -2.74
N LYS A 32 -13.80 -8.88 -3.54
CA LYS A 32 -13.20 -8.59 -4.85
C LYS A 32 -12.38 -7.32 -4.72
N ASP A 33 -11.07 -7.45 -4.67
CA ASP A 33 -10.15 -6.37 -4.38
C ASP A 33 -9.48 -5.76 -5.62
N TYR A 34 -9.78 -6.27 -6.82
CA TYR A 34 -9.41 -5.66 -8.08
C TYR A 34 -10.38 -6.04 -9.20
N SER A 35 -10.69 -5.08 -10.06
CA SER A 35 -11.36 -5.29 -11.34
C SER A 35 -10.90 -4.21 -12.32
N ARG A 36 -10.27 -4.62 -13.43
CA ARG A 36 -9.80 -3.68 -14.47
C ARG A 36 -10.94 -2.77 -14.93
N GLU A 37 -12.09 -3.34 -15.29
CA GLU A 37 -13.25 -2.60 -15.75
C GLU A 37 -13.73 -1.54 -14.76
N ILE A 38 -13.79 -1.89 -13.46
CA ILE A 38 -14.24 -0.96 -12.43
C ILE A 38 -13.20 0.16 -12.22
N PHE A 39 -11.90 -0.16 -12.21
CA PHE A 39 -10.84 0.84 -12.09
C PHE A 39 -10.86 1.80 -13.28
N GLU A 40 -10.88 1.29 -14.52
CA GLU A 40 -10.93 2.10 -15.74
C GLU A 40 -12.18 2.99 -15.80
N SER A 41 -13.35 2.48 -15.40
CA SER A 41 -14.59 3.27 -15.36
C SER A 41 -14.54 4.43 -14.34
N ASN A 42 -13.61 4.37 -13.38
CA ASN A 42 -13.32 5.45 -12.44
C ASN A 42 -12.07 6.26 -12.83
N GLY A 43 -11.56 6.11 -14.04
CA GLY A 43 -10.40 6.85 -14.56
C GLY A 43 -9.06 6.36 -14.03
N ILE A 44 -9.00 5.18 -13.43
CA ILE A 44 -7.79 4.60 -12.83
C ILE A 44 -7.24 3.51 -13.75
N HIS A 45 -6.05 3.73 -14.32
CA HIS A 45 -5.36 2.74 -15.12
C HIS A 45 -4.32 2.00 -14.27
N HIS A 46 -4.58 0.73 -14.00
CA HIS A 46 -3.71 -0.14 -13.21
C HIS A 46 -3.74 -1.57 -13.78
N ASP A 47 -2.96 -1.80 -14.83
CA ASP A 47 -2.82 -3.13 -15.43
C ASP A 47 -1.88 -4.00 -14.60
N LEU A 48 -2.27 -5.24 -14.35
CA LEU A 48 -1.47 -6.14 -13.52
C LEU A 48 -0.34 -6.79 -14.33
N ALA A 49 0.89 -6.53 -13.94
CA ALA A 49 2.08 -7.21 -14.45
C ALA A 49 2.46 -8.40 -13.57
N GLU A 50 2.38 -8.24 -12.25
CA GLU A 50 2.62 -9.32 -11.29
C GLU A 50 1.84 -9.13 -9.99
N VAL A 51 1.55 -10.26 -9.33
CA VAL A 51 0.88 -10.32 -8.04
C VAL A 51 1.69 -11.20 -7.11
N PHE A 52 1.96 -10.71 -5.90
CA PHE A 52 2.63 -11.48 -4.86
C PHE A 52 2.13 -11.05 -3.47
N TYR A 53 2.53 -11.79 -2.46
CA TYR A 53 2.27 -11.42 -1.07
C TYR A 53 3.47 -11.71 -0.18
N THR A 54 3.52 -11.00 0.95
CA THR A 54 4.52 -11.21 1.99
C THR A 54 3.84 -11.68 3.26
N THR A 55 4.51 -12.57 3.99
CA THR A 55 4.16 -12.89 5.38
C THR A 55 5.21 -12.25 6.29
N SER A 56 4.77 -11.59 7.34
CA SER A 56 5.68 -10.89 8.25
C SER A 56 5.20 -10.97 9.69
N HIS A 57 6.16 -11.08 10.61
CA HIS A 57 5.88 -11.10 12.04
C HIS A 57 5.74 -9.68 12.59
N LYS A 58 5.00 -9.55 13.69
CA LYS A 58 4.89 -8.30 14.45
C LYS A 58 6.26 -7.70 14.75
N GLY A 59 6.37 -6.38 14.63
CA GLY A 59 7.59 -5.62 14.85
C GLY A 59 8.47 -5.46 13.62
N VAL A 60 8.23 -6.21 12.55
CA VAL A 60 8.99 -6.05 11.29
C VAL A 60 8.66 -4.72 10.61
N ILE A 61 9.69 -4.01 10.16
CA ILE A 61 9.58 -2.85 9.29
C ILE A 61 10.10 -3.24 7.90
N ARG A 62 9.25 -3.09 6.88
CA ARG A 62 9.63 -3.21 5.47
C ARG A 62 9.46 -1.85 4.81
N ALA A 63 10.51 -1.01 4.88
CA ALA A 63 10.42 0.37 4.41
C ALA A 63 11.80 0.96 4.07
N LEU A 64 11.84 1.97 3.28
CA LEU A 64 10.89 2.43 2.25
C LEU A 64 11.45 2.02 0.90
N HIS A 65 10.66 1.38 0.07
CA HIS A 65 11.13 0.81 -1.20
C HIS A 65 10.49 1.51 -2.40
N PHE A 66 11.26 1.65 -3.47
CA PHE A 66 10.79 2.10 -4.79
C PHE A 66 11.73 1.62 -5.90
N GLN A 67 11.28 1.63 -7.14
CA GLN A 67 12.14 1.42 -8.31
C GLN A 67 12.47 2.77 -8.97
N ARG A 68 13.76 3.03 -9.19
CA ARG A 68 14.25 4.28 -9.83
C ARG A 68 13.83 4.39 -11.29
N VAL A 69 13.89 3.27 -11.99
CA VAL A 69 13.51 3.13 -13.40
C VAL A 69 12.45 2.05 -13.47
N LYS A 70 11.54 2.13 -14.45
CA LYS A 70 10.39 1.22 -14.54
C LYS A 70 9.64 1.16 -13.21
N GLN A 71 9.23 2.33 -12.78
CA GLN A 71 8.56 2.52 -11.50
C GLN A 71 7.32 1.64 -11.41
N GLN A 72 7.10 1.09 -10.22
CA GLN A 72 6.12 0.03 -9.98
C GLN A 72 4.93 0.55 -9.16
N PRO A 73 3.86 1.06 -9.79
CA PRO A 73 2.61 1.33 -9.08
C PRO A 73 2.07 0.05 -8.45
N LYS A 74 1.53 0.15 -7.25
CA LYS A 74 1.13 -1.01 -6.43
C LYS A 74 -0.23 -0.78 -5.82
N LEU A 75 -1.13 -1.76 -5.99
CA LEU A 75 -2.32 -1.86 -5.17
C LEU A 75 -1.98 -2.78 -3.99
N VAL A 76 -2.03 -2.24 -2.78
CA VAL A 76 -1.55 -2.89 -1.54
C VAL A 76 -2.70 -3.12 -0.59
N ARG A 77 -2.81 -4.34 -0.08
CA ARG A 77 -3.83 -4.73 0.89
C ARG A 77 -3.25 -5.65 1.96
N CYS A 78 -3.57 -5.40 3.22
CA CYS A 78 -3.39 -6.39 4.28
C CYS A 78 -4.54 -7.40 4.19
N ILE A 79 -4.24 -8.65 3.84
CA ILE A 79 -5.26 -9.71 3.73
C ILE A 79 -5.60 -10.26 5.10
N TRP A 80 -4.62 -10.34 5.98
CA TRP A 80 -4.74 -10.84 7.34
C TRP A 80 -3.79 -10.10 8.26
N GLY A 81 -4.21 -9.81 9.49
CA GLY A 81 -3.44 -9.05 10.46
C GLY A 81 -3.60 -7.55 10.32
N HIS A 82 -2.59 -6.80 10.78
CA HIS A 82 -2.61 -5.34 10.80
C HIS A 82 -1.23 -4.77 10.51
N VAL A 83 -1.15 -3.89 9.51
CA VAL A 83 0.06 -3.11 9.22
C VAL A 83 -0.25 -1.62 9.24
N TRP A 84 0.69 -0.83 9.74
CA TRP A 84 0.70 0.62 9.59
C TRP A 84 1.54 0.96 8.37
N ASP A 85 0.88 1.31 7.29
CA ASP A 85 1.44 1.50 5.97
C ASP A 85 1.77 2.98 5.73
N VAL A 86 2.88 3.26 5.03
CA VAL A 86 3.35 4.62 4.75
C VAL A 86 3.72 4.76 3.29
N VAL A 87 3.26 5.84 2.68
CA VAL A 87 3.63 6.26 1.33
C VAL A 87 4.27 7.64 1.39
N VAL A 88 5.43 7.79 0.75
CA VAL A 88 6.18 9.05 0.65
C VAL A 88 6.25 9.48 -0.81
N ASP A 89 5.88 10.70 -1.11
CA ASP A 89 6.00 11.27 -2.46
C ASP A 89 7.45 11.71 -2.74
N LEU A 90 8.13 11.05 -3.66
CA LEU A 90 9.49 11.38 -4.07
C LEU A 90 9.54 12.13 -5.42
N ARG A 91 8.41 12.47 -6.00
CA ARG A 91 8.31 13.20 -7.28
C ARG A 91 8.61 14.67 -7.08
N LYS A 92 9.71 15.15 -7.63
CA LYS A 92 10.20 16.54 -7.44
C LYS A 92 9.21 17.61 -7.89
N ASP A 93 8.40 17.30 -8.91
CA ASP A 93 7.41 18.23 -9.49
C ASP A 93 6.02 18.10 -8.83
N SER A 94 5.87 17.23 -7.83
CA SER A 94 4.62 17.07 -7.09
C SER A 94 4.42 18.16 -6.06
N SER A 95 3.18 18.61 -5.89
CA SER A 95 2.79 19.51 -4.81
C SER A 95 2.96 18.90 -3.41
N ALA A 96 3.07 17.57 -3.33
CA ALA A 96 3.29 16.80 -2.11
C ALA A 96 4.73 16.27 -1.99
N PHE A 97 5.69 16.81 -2.76
CA PHE A 97 7.08 16.35 -2.68
C PHE A 97 7.61 16.27 -1.25
N ARG A 98 8.15 15.11 -0.86
CA ARG A 98 8.64 14.75 0.47
C ARG A 98 7.57 14.70 1.58
N GLN A 99 6.30 14.85 1.24
CA GLN A 99 5.23 14.57 2.19
C GLN A 99 4.96 13.07 2.25
N TRP A 100 4.53 12.62 3.42
CA TRP A 100 4.10 11.24 3.63
C TRP A 100 2.68 11.17 4.17
N GLN A 101 2.04 10.05 3.94
CA GLN A 101 0.74 9.71 4.50
C GLN A 101 0.73 8.26 4.95
N ALA A 102 0.09 8.01 6.08
CA ALA A 102 -0.04 6.69 6.66
C ALA A 102 -1.48 6.18 6.65
N PHE A 103 -1.59 4.84 6.65
CA PHE A 103 -2.86 4.12 6.64
C PHE A 103 -2.77 2.91 7.57
N ASP A 104 -3.81 2.66 8.32
CA ASP A 104 -4.01 1.39 9.00
C ASP A 104 -4.67 0.41 8.00
N LEU A 105 -3.89 -0.52 7.45
CA LEU A 105 -4.39 -1.59 6.61
C LEU A 105 -4.66 -2.80 7.49
N ILE A 106 -5.93 -3.17 7.60
CA ILE A 106 -6.41 -4.20 8.52
C ILE A 106 -7.18 -5.26 7.73
N GLY A 107 -6.82 -6.53 7.91
CA GLY A 107 -7.40 -7.64 7.17
C GLY A 107 -8.94 -7.65 7.21
N GLU A 108 -9.52 -7.47 8.39
CA GLU A 108 -10.97 -7.46 8.60
C GLU A 108 -11.69 -6.23 8.00
N LYS A 109 -10.99 -5.11 7.80
CA LYS A 109 -11.55 -3.91 7.17
C LYS A 109 -11.55 -3.99 5.65
N HIS A 110 -10.78 -4.90 5.09
CA HIS A 110 -10.61 -5.10 3.65
C HIS A 110 -10.12 -3.87 2.87
N ASN A 111 -9.69 -2.81 3.55
CA ASN A 111 -9.21 -1.58 2.91
C ASN A 111 -7.86 -1.79 2.23
N GLU A 112 -7.62 -1.02 1.18
CA GLU A 112 -6.39 -1.08 0.40
C GLU A 112 -5.99 0.31 -0.09
N ILE A 113 -4.75 0.45 -0.56
CA ILE A 113 -4.24 1.68 -1.13
C ILE A 113 -3.63 1.43 -2.50
N LEU A 114 -3.86 2.35 -3.43
CA LEU A 114 -3.18 2.40 -4.70
C LEU A 114 -2.02 3.40 -4.62
N VAL A 115 -0.80 2.88 -4.58
CA VAL A 115 0.44 3.65 -4.52
C VAL A 115 0.89 4.01 -5.94
N PRO A 116 0.99 5.30 -6.31
CA PRO A 116 1.38 5.70 -7.65
C PRO A 116 2.88 5.54 -7.90
N ALA A 117 3.26 5.55 -9.17
CA ALA A 117 4.66 5.65 -9.58
C ALA A 117 5.34 6.89 -8.97
N GLY A 118 6.61 6.78 -8.61
CA GLY A 118 7.41 7.86 -8.03
C GLY A 118 7.24 8.07 -6.53
N CYS A 119 6.47 7.21 -5.86
CA CYS A 119 6.37 7.18 -4.41
C CYS A 119 7.17 6.02 -3.82
N ALA A 120 7.82 6.26 -2.68
CA ALA A 120 8.36 5.21 -1.84
C ALA A 120 7.27 4.67 -0.92
N HIS A 121 7.35 3.39 -0.59
CA HIS A 121 6.32 2.67 0.14
C HIS A 121 6.94 1.72 1.16
N GLY A 122 6.27 1.56 2.28
CA GLY A 122 6.65 0.60 3.31
C GLY A 122 5.66 0.53 4.44
N TYR A 123 5.89 -0.38 5.38
CA TYR A 123 5.00 -0.56 6.52
C TYR A 123 5.70 -1.12 7.76
N LEU A 124 5.10 -0.83 8.91
CA LEU A 124 5.36 -1.46 10.20
C LEU A 124 4.27 -2.50 10.47
N VAL A 125 4.68 -3.71 10.82
CA VAL A 125 3.78 -4.82 11.15
C VAL A 125 3.34 -4.71 12.62
N LEU A 126 2.08 -4.38 12.84
CA LEU A 126 1.50 -4.24 14.18
C LEU A 126 0.99 -5.57 14.75
N GLU A 127 0.58 -6.48 13.87
CA GLU A 127 0.21 -7.87 14.16
C GLU A 127 0.76 -8.75 13.03
N ASP A 128 1.07 -10.02 13.30
CA ASP A 128 1.49 -10.95 12.25
C ASP A 128 0.58 -10.82 11.04
N SER A 129 1.15 -10.61 9.86
CA SER A 129 0.36 -10.14 8.72
C SER A 129 0.72 -10.82 7.41
N ILE A 130 -0.30 -10.87 6.53
CA ILE A 130 -0.14 -11.19 5.12
C ILE A 130 -0.52 -9.95 4.31
N VAL A 131 0.43 -9.41 3.55
CA VAL A 131 0.23 -8.23 2.69
C VAL A 131 0.33 -8.63 1.24
N SER A 132 -0.71 -8.35 0.46
CA SER A 132 -0.81 -8.59 -0.97
C SER A 132 -0.42 -7.34 -1.76
N TYR A 133 0.30 -7.57 -2.85
CA TYR A 133 0.70 -6.56 -3.81
C TYR A 133 0.20 -6.95 -5.20
N LYS A 134 -0.49 -6.03 -5.84
CA LYS A 134 -0.87 -6.13 -7.25
C LYS A 134 -0.18 -5.01 -8.00
N CYS A 135 0.87 -5.34 -8.75
CA CYS A 135 1.80 -4.38 -9.32
C CYS A 135 1.55 -4.18 -10.81
N ALA A 136 1.60 -2.92 -11.26
CA ALA A 136 1.43 -2.56 -12.67
C ALA A 136 2.73 -2.64 -13.48
N GLU A 137 3.86 -2.89 -12.84
CA GLU A 137 5.16 -3.15 -13.47
C GLU A 137 5.84 -4.31 -12.73
N LYS A 138 6.77 -4.98 -13.40
CA LYS A 138 7.58 -6.05 -12.80
C LYS A 138 8.57 -5.51 -11.79
N PHE A 139 8.99 -6.37 -10.88
CA PHE A 139 10.14 -6.10 -10.03
C PHE A 139 11.44 -6.28 -10.83
N TYR A 140 12.31 -5.27 -10.74
CA TYR A 140 13.65 -5.28 -11.34
C TYR A 140 14.67 -4.97 -10.24
N GLY A 141 15.40 -5.98 -9.79
CA GLY A 141 16.39 -5.84 -8.70
C GLY A 141 17.47 -4.80 -8.97
N GLU A 142 17.85 -4.60 -10.24
CA GLU A 142 18.82 -3.57 -10.63
C GLU A 142 18.30 -2.12 -10.49
N TYR A 143 17.00 -1.94 -10.37
CA TYR A 143 16.35 -0.64 -10.19
C TYR A 143 15.78 -0.44 -8.80
N ASP A 144 15.83 -1.49 -7.95
CA ASP A 144 15.38 -1.41 -6.58
C ASP A 144 16.25 -0.45 -5.78
N ASP A 145 15.60 0.43 -5.04
CA ASP A 145 16.24 1.42 -4.19
C ASP A 145 15.39 1.67 -2.96
N GLY A 146 15.93 2.39 -2.01
CA GLY A 146 15.22 2.66 -0.77
C GLY A 146 15.66 3.93 -0.08
N VAL A 147 14.77 4.40 0.78
CA VAL A 147 15.07 5.44 1.77
C VAL A 147 15.01 4.79 3.14
N MET A 148 15.92 5.17 4.02
CA MET A 148 15.93 4.65 5.39
C MET A 148 14.61 4.97 6.08
N TRP A 149 14.01 3.97 6.74
CA TRP A 149 12.72 4.13 7.43
C TRP A 149 12.75 5.25 8.48
N HIS A 150 13.89 5.54 9.07
CA HIS A 150 14.13 6.58 10.07
C HIS A 150 14.85 7.81 9.50
N ASP A 151 14.72 8.08 8.20
CA ASP A 151 15.31 9.26 7.57
C ASP A 151 14.84 10.54 8.30
N PRO A 152 15.78 11.35 8.84
CA PRO A 152 15.43 12.52 9.65
C PRO A 152 14.74 13.63 8.85
N ASP A 153 14.97 13.69 7.55
CA ASP A 153 14.37 14.69 6.68
C ASP A 153 12.90 14.39 6.39
N LEU A 154 12.53 13.10 6.40
CA LEU A 154 11.14 12.68 6.26
C LEU A 154 10.39 12.73 7.59
N ALA A 155 11.09 12.51 8.70
CA ALA A 155 10.54 12.56 10.06
C ALA A 155 9.22 11.79 10.22
N ILE A 156 9.17 10.56 9.67
CA ILE A 156 7.98 9.71 9.74
C ILE A 156 7.75 9.29 11.19
N ALA A 157 6.56 9.58 11.71
CA ALA A 157 6.18 9.24 13.08
C ALA A 157 5.67 7.80 13.18
N TRP A 158 6.59 6.83 13.07
CA TRP A 158 6.27 5.41 13.21
C TRP A 158 5.70 5.11 14.60
N PRO A 159 4.57 4.41 14.72
CA PRO A 159 3.95 4.09 16.02
C PRO A 159 4.65 2.92 16.72
N LEU A 160 5.96 3.08 17.02
CA LEU A 160 6.79 2.02 17.62
C LEU A 160 6.31 1.61 19.01
N GLU A 161 5.61 2.50 19.73
CA GLU A 161 5.00 2.21 21.00
C GLU A 161 3.96 1.07 20.93
N LYS A 162 3.32 0.88 19.78
CA LYS A 162 2.33 -0.20 19.56
C LYS A 162 2.95 -1.59 19.47
N ILE A 163 4.26 -1.67 19.26
CA ILE A 163 5.01 -2.94 19.23
C ILE A 163 5.96 -3.10 20.43
N GLY A 164 5.85 -2.23 21.44
CA GLY A 164 6.72 -2.25 22.61
C GLY A 164 8.04 -1.48 22.41
N GLY A 165 8.15 -0.67 21.37
CA GLY A 165 9.36 0.11 21.05
C GLY A 165 10.50 -0.70 20.43
N GLU A 166 10.35 -2.00 20.25
CA GLU A 166 11.31 -2.88 19.61
C GLU A 166 10.94 -3.08 18.12
N GLN A 167 11.95 -3.14 17.27
CA GLN A 167 11.82 -3.37 15.83
C GLN A 167 12.72 -4.53 15.41
N ASN A 168 12.31 -5.29 14.41
CA ASN A 168 13.03 -6.41 13.81
C ASN A 168 13.33 -6.17 12.32
#